data_55dbd918aec8bf95bc0ccf8e525e0862
#
_entry.id   55dbd918aec8bf95bc0ccf8e525e0862
#
_cell.length_a   1.000
_cell.length_b   1.000
_cell.length_c   1.000
_cell.angle_alpha   90.00
_cell.angle_beta   90.00
_cell.angle_gamma   90.00
#
_symmetry.space_group_name_H-M   'P 1'
#
loop_
_entity.id
_entity.type
_entity.pdbx_description
1 polymer ?
#
loop_
_entity_poly.entity_id
_entity_poly.type
_entity_poly.pdbx_seq_one_letter_code
_entity_poly.pdbx_strand_id
1 'polypeptide(L)'
;MVLLLAAAATAGHSQTASTNNSTYTPAGTLKTRPAVTAAAEMPAQDSRLDAARPHLTAAAERFSQTAQQYICHETLRQRVLRPRSMRKVKGEGTMVLTGVPEYNQREINSYYAFTTFGKSPQIHEIRELLTVDNEVVVKDFEARRSFRNALLSRDDNSKGKIAGQFEPEALNGVAIDLGQMILSFAEDSVAHFSFSFEREETIGSFRAMVIRYIQKSGPESVHINDRGKKLNSQLSGWLWLRQPGDVPIRITMISSRTEKTHGIRDEAEVDYAENPDGALLPSSVLHRRFEDDILVAEDDFRYTGWESLK
;
A
#
# COMPACT_ATOMS: atom_id res chain seq x y z
N MET A 1 -42.06 -48.14 40.89
CA MET A 1 -42.78 -47.00 41.48
C MET A 1 -42.42 -45.78 40.64
N VAL A 2 -43.40 -45.39 39.84
CA VAL A 2 -43.58 -44.17 38.99
C VAL A 2 -42.40 -43.68 38.15
N LEU A 3 -42.42 -44.07 36.87
CA LEU A 3 -41.81 -43.37 35.72
C LEU A 3 -42.60 -42.11 35.42
N LEU A 4 -41.91 -40.98 35.21
CA LEU A 4 -42.43 -39.82 34.49
C LEU A 4 -41.57 -39.58 33.26
N LEU A 5 -42.13 -39.86 32.07
CA LEU A 5 -41.63 -39.41 30.79
C LEU A 5 -41.94 -37.92 30.59
N ALA A 6 -40.93 -37.14 30.32
CA ALA A 6 -41.10 -35.79 29.77
C ALA A 6 -40.61 -35.78 28.29
N ALA A 7 -41.54 -35.58 27.41
CA ALA A 7 -41.26 -35.38 25.97
C ALA A 7 -40.72 -33.98 25.76
N ALA A 8 -39.53 -33.85 25.23
CA ALA A 8 -38.98 -32.59 24.76
C ALA A 8 -39.22 -32.46 23.26
N ALA A 9 -40.02 -31.49 22.88
CA ALA A 9 -40.25 -31.09 21.49
C ALA A 9 -39.00 -30.39 20.94
N THR A 10 -38.39 -30.95 19.91
CA THR A 10 -37.34 -30.32 19.12
C THR A 10 -37.94 -29.36 18.15
N ALA A 11 -37.83 -28.06 18.46
CA ALA A 11 -38.08 -27.00 17.49
C ALA A 11 -36.86 -26.89 16.56
N GLY A 12 -37.04 -27.29 15.31
CA GLY A 12 -36.05 -27.11 14.25
C GLY A 12 -35.93 -25.65 13.91
N HIS A 13 -34.79 -25.03 14.26
CA HIS A 13 -34.38 -23.73 13.71
C HIS A 13 -33.67 -23.99 12.38
N SER A 14 -34.39 -23.72 11.30
CA SER A 14 -33.81 -23.59 9.97
C SER A 14 -32.95 -22.32 9.93
N GLN A 15 -31.64 -22.48 10.06
CA GLN A 15 -30.70 -21.38 9.78
C GLN A 15 -30.61 -21.25 8.27
N THR A 16 -31.29 -20.24 7.73
CA THR A 16 -31.02 -19.73 6.39
C THR A 16 -29.63 -19.13 6.38
N ALA A 17 -28.71 -19.76 5.66
CA ALA A 17 -27.40 -19.22 5.36
C ALA A 17 -27.60 -17.91 4.57
N SER A 18 -27.38 -16.79 5.23
CA SER A 18 -27.27 -15.48 4.58
C SER A 18 -25.96 -15.46 3.82
N THR A 19 -25.99 -15.70 2.52
CA THR A 19 -24.89 -15.41 1.62
C THR A 19 -24.75 -13.90 1.54
N ASN A 20 -23.91 -13.32 2.38
CA ASN A 20 -23.43 -11.97 2.22
C ASN A 20 -22.57 -11.90 0.95
N ASN A 21 -23.24 -11.68 -0.19
CA ASN A 21 -22.58 -11.14 -1.37
C ASN A 21 -22.18 -9.71 -1.04
N SER A 22 -21.03 -9.56 -0.41
CA SER A 22 -20.33 -8.28 -0.35
C SER A 22 -19.93 -7.92 -1.78
N THR A 23 -20.80 -7.19 -2.47
CA THR A 23 -20.46 -6.54 -3.72
C THR A 23 -19.39 -5.51 -3.41
N TYR A 24 -18.12 -5.87 -3.68
CA TYR A 24 -17.01 -4.95 -3.70
C TYR A 24 -17.34 -3.82 -4.69
N THR A 25 -17.67 -2.64 -4.15
CA THR A 25 -17.69 -1.42 -4.94
C THR A 25 -16.26 -0.90 -4.99
N PRO A 26 -15.58 -0.91 -6.14
CA PRO A 26 -14.23 -0.36 -6.22
C PRO A 26 -14.30 1.11 -5.80
N ALA A 27 -13.43 1.49 -4.87
CA ALA A 27 -13.23 2.87 -4.50
C ALA A 27 -13.07 3.71 -5.76
N GLY A 28 -13.81 4.83 -5.83
CA GLY A 28 -14.07 5.60 -7.04
C GLY A 28 -12.90 5.71 -7.99
N THR A 29 -13.17 5.43 -9.24
CA THR A 29 -12.26 5.57 -10.36
C THR A 29 -11.57 6.92 -10.25
N LEU A 30 -10.23 6.92 -10.02
CA LEU A 30 -9.43 8.11 -10.26
C LEU A 30 -9.76 8.56 -11.69
N LYS A 31 -10.46 9.70 -11.82
CA LYS A 31 -10.78 10.25 -13.13
C LYS A 31 -9.45 10.45 -13.85
N THR A 32 -9.18 9.59 -14.83
CA THR A 32 -8.03 9.74 -15.70
C THR A 32 -8.10 11.11 -16.34
N ARG A 33 -7.27 12.00 -15.86
CA ARG A 33 -7.07 13.30 -16.50
C ARG A 33 -6.23 13.07 -17.75
N PRO A 34 -6.51 13.74 -18.88
CA PRO A 34 -5.80 13.53 -20.14
C PRO A 34 -4.30 13.75 -19.95
N ALA A 35 -3.49 13.00 -20.70
CA ALA A 35 -2.04 13.11 -20.72
C ALA A 35 -1.62 14.58 -20.87
N VAL A 36 -0.94 15.11 -19.85
CA VAL A 36 -0.40 16.46 -19.90
C VAL A 36 0.87 16.43 -20.74
N THR A 37 0.69 16.73 -22.01
CA THR A 37 1.78 17.16 -22.89
C THR A 37 1.93 18.67 -22.64
N ALA A 38 3.03 19.09 -22.06
CA ALA A 38 3.73 20.36 -22.24
C ALA A 38 4.59 20.65 -21.02
N ALA A 39 5.83 20.97 -21.25
CA ALA A 39 6.67 21.69 -20.30
C ALA A 39 6.04 23.06 -20.04
N ALA A 40 5.22 23.15 -18.99
CA ALA A 40 4.70 24.43 -18.54
C ALA A 40 5.81 25.14 -17.76
N GLU A 41 6.07 26.38 -18.13
CA GLU A 41 6.93 27.32 -17.39
C GLU A 41 6.60 27.22 -15.89
N MET A 42 7.64 27.11 -15.06
CA MET A 42 7.47 27.07 -13.61
C MET A 42 6.83 28.38 -13.15
N PRO A 43 5.66 28.34 -12.51
CA PRO A 43 5.09 29.55 -11.92
C PRO A 43 6.02 30.11 -10.86
N ALA A 44 5.95 31.43 -10.64
CA ALA A 44 6.68 32.12 -9.58
C ALA A 44 6.54 31.36 -8.25
N GLN A 45 7.65 31.23 -7.52
CA GLN A 45 7.75 30.48 -6.28
C GLN A 45 6.61 30.89 -5.32
N ASP A 46 5.73 29.94 -5.00
CA ASP A 46 4.58 30.21 -4.14
C ASP A 46 5.04 30.19 -2.69
N SER A 47 4.91 31.30 -1.97
CA SER A 47 5.31 31.42 -0.56
C SER A 47 4.69 30.37 0.37
N ARG A 48 3.53 29.79 -0.02
CA ARG A 48 2.89 28.69 0.71
C ARG A 48 3.70 27.40 0.63
N LEU A 49 4.37 27.15 -0.51
CA LEU A 49 5.25 25.98 -0.69
C LEU A 49 6.51 26.09 0.15
N ASP A 50 7.08 27.30 0.23
CA ASP A 50 8.25 27.55 1.07
C ASP A 50 7.93 27.36 2.54
N ALA A 51 6.72 27.72 2.97
CA ALA A 51 6.25 27.48 4.32
C ALA A 51 5.94 25.99 4.60
N ALA A 52 5.37 25.26 3.63
CA ALA A 52 4.98 23.86 3.80
C ALA A 52 6.15 22.87 3.78
N ARG A 53 7.22 23.16 3.02
CA ARG A 53 8.38 22.27 2.86
C ARG A 53 9.02 21.87 4.20
N PRO A 54 9.34 22.78 5.13
CA PRO A 54 9.89 22.41 6.45
C PRO A 54 8.97 21.49 7.24
N HIS A 55 7.65 21.68 7.16
CA HIS A 55 6.68 20.86 7.86
C HIS A 55 6.63 19.44 7.27
N LEU A 56 6.71 19.31 5.94
CA LEU A 56 6.79 18.03 5.25
C LEU A 56 8.05 17.26 5.65
N THR A 57 9.22 17.92 5.64
CA THR A 57 10.49 17.33 6.07
C THR A 57 10.44 16.91 7.54
N ALA A 58 9.93 17.77 8.43
CA ALA A 58 9.78 17.44 9.84
C ALA A 58 8.79 16.27 10.07
N ALA A 59 7.77 16.12 9.23
CA ALA A 59 6.86 14.96 9.29
C ALA A 59 7.57 13.67 8.87
N ALA A 60 8.40 13.69 7.82
CA ALA A 60 9.21 12.56 7.38
C ALA A 60 10.22 12.13 8.45
N GLU A 61 10.88 13.07 9.09
CA GLU A 61 11.82 12.80 10.18
C GLU A 61 11.12 12.20 11.41
N ARG A 62 9.98 12.77 11.82
CA ARG A 62 9.18 12.20 12.91
C ARG A 62 8.72 10.78 12.58
N PHE A 63 8.28 10.53 11.36
CA PHE A 63 7.94 9.18 10.90
C PHE A 63 9.13 8.23 11.06
N SER A 64 10.31 8.61 10.58
CA SER A 64 11.54 7.82 10.72
C SER A 64 11.86 7.45 12.18
N GLN A 65 11.63 8.38 13.11
CA GLN A 65 11.94 8.20 14.53
C GLN A 65 10.87 7.39 15.28
N THR A 66 9.61 7.45 14.85
CA THR A 66 8.48 6.93 15.63
C THR A 66 7.85 5.68 15.04
N ALA A 67 7.83 5.51 13.71
CA ALA A 67 7.11 4.41 13.06
C ALA A 67 7.57 3.02 13.53
N GLN A 68 8.85 2.85 13.84
CA GLN A 68 9.42 1.60 14.36
C GLN A 68 8.96 1.22 15.78
N GLN A 69 8.22 2.10 16.47
CA GLN A 69 7.71 1.87 17.83
C GLN A 69 6.33 1.25 17.84
N TYR A 70 5.74 0.97 16.67
CA TYR A 70 4.37 0.50 16.54
C TYR A 70 4.28 -0.76 15.71
N ILE A 71 3.26 -1.57 16.03
CA ILE A 71 2.80 -2.71 15.23
C ILE A 71 1.30 -2.58 14.97
N CYS A 72 0.82 -3.22 13.91
CA CYS A 72 -0.61 -3.27 13.62
C CYS A 72 -0.97 -4.56 12.89
N HIS A 73 -2.27 -4.77 12.67
CA HIS A 73 -2.77 -5.75 11.71
C HIS A 73 -2.82 -5.13 10.31
N GLU A 74 -2.30 -5.88 9.34
CA GLU A 74 -2.40 -5.58 7.92
C GLU A 74 -3.32 -6.60 7.25
N THR A 75 -4.20 -6.14 6.39
CA THR A 75 -4.92 -6.97 5.42
C THR A 75 -4.53 -6.52 4.03
N LEU A 76 -3.92 -7.40 3.25
CA LEU A 76 -3.63 -7.21 1.84
C LEU A 76 -4.64 -7.96 1.00
N ARG A 77 -5.32 -7.26 0.10
CA ARG A 77 -6.12 -7.85 -0.98
C ARG A 77 -5.43 -7.62 -2.31
N GLN A 78 -5.01 -8.69 -2.93
CA GLN A 78 -4.36 -8.64 -4.22
C GLN A 78 -5.26 -9.14 -5.33
N ARG A 79 -5.08 -8.57 -6.52
CA ARG A 79 -5.57 -9.17 -7.77
C ARG A 79 -4.54 -9.00 -8.88
N VAL A 80 -4.29 -10.08 -9.60
CA VAL A 80 -3.31 -10.12 -10.69
C VAL A 80 -3.97 -10.71 -11.93
N LEU A 81 -3.82 -10.02 -13.06
CA LEU A 81 -4.39 -10.42 -14.33
C LEU A 81 -3.89 -11.82 -14.72
N ARG A 82 -4.83 -12.72 -15.00
CA ARG A 82 -4.51 -14.03 -15.56
C ARG A 82 -4.04 -13.87 -17.01
N PRO A 83 -3.00 -14.61 -17.42
CA PRO A 83 -2.64 -14.68 -18.81
C PRO A 83 -3.84 -15.14 -19.64
N ARG A 84 -4.25 -14.35 -20.61
CA ARG A 84 -5.38 -14.70 -21.46
C ARG A 84 -5.00 -15.90 -22.33
N SER A 85 -5.85 -16.92 -22.39
CA SER A 85 -5.69 -17.99 -23.34
C SER A 85 -6.00 -17.48 -24.74
N MET A 86 -5.01 -17.54 -25.64
CA MET A 86 -5.22 -17.26 -27.05
C MET A 86 -5.91 -18.45 -27.70
N ARG A 87 -7.11 -18.29 -28.22
CA ARG A 87 -7.80 -19.33 -28.97
C ARG A 87 -7.56 -19.11 -30.47
N LYS A 88 -6.98 -20.12 -31.11
CA LYS A 88 -6.81 -20.11 -32.58
C LYS A 88 -8.19 -20.31 -33.21
N VAL A 89 -8.71 -19.31 -33.91
CA VAL A 89 -9.95 -19.45 -34.65
C VAL A 89 -9.65 -20.29 -35.90
N LYS A 90 -10.40 -21.40 -36.05
CA LYS A 90 -10.20 -22.37 -37.15
C LYS A 90 -10.59 -21.68 -38.45
N GLY A 91 -9.60 -21.39 -39.30
CA GLY A 91 -9.85 -20.87 -40.66
C GLY A 91 -9.17 -19.55 -41.02
N GLU A 92 -8.78 -18.69 -40.10
CA GLU A 92 -8.32 -17.31 -40.44
C GLU A 92 -6.90 -16.97 -39.99
N GLY A 93 -6.15 -17.89 -39.42
CA GLY A 93 -4.78 -17.60 -38.97
C GLY A 93 -4.68 -16.50 -37.87
N THR A 94 -5.76 -15.89 -37.51
CA THR A 94 -5.86 -14.80 -36.51
C THR A 94 -6.07 -15.35 -35.14
N MET A 95 -5.22 -14.95 -34.17
CA MET A 95 -5.43 -15.24 -32.77
C MET A 95 -6.32 -14.16 -32.17
N VAL A 96 -7.50 -14.54 -31.70
CA VAL A 96 -8.42 -13.62 -31.02
C VAL A 96 -8.32 -13.80 -29.52
N LEU A 97 -8.08 -12.69 -28.82
CA LEU A 97 -8.22 -12.65 -27.35
C LEU A 97 -9.69 -12.77 -27.01
N THR A 98 -10.09 -13.87 -26.42
CA THR A 98 -11.48 -14.11 -26.02
C THR A 98 -11.64 -13.91 -24.53
N GLY A 99 -12.66 -13.14 -24.16
CA GLY A 99 -13.18 -13.04 -22.79
C GLY A 99 -12.89 -11.72 -22.06
N VAL A 100 -13.64 -11.51 -21.01
CA VAL A 100 -13.44 -10.44 -20.02
C VAL A 100 -12.10 -10.73 -19.29
N PRO A 101 -11.32 -9.70 -18.91
CA PRO A 101 -10.12 -9.90 -18.08
C PRO A 101 -10.47 -10.65 -16.80
N GLU A 102 -9.79 -11.76 -16.55
CA GLU A 102 -9.91 -12.53 -15.31
C GLU A 102 -8.71 -12.25 -14.43
N TYR A 103 -8.92 -12.24 -13.10
CA TYR A 103 -7.87 -11.98 -12.13
C TYR A 103 -7.77 -13.16 -11.15
N ASN A 104 -6.54 -13.55 -10.85
CA ASN A 104 -6.24 -14.29 -9.63
C ASN A 104 -6.37 -13.32 -8.47
N GLN A 105 -6.99 -13.77 -7.38
CA GLN A 105 -7.18 -12.97 -6.17
C GLN A 105 -6.51 -13.69 -5.00
N ARG A 106 -6.03 -12.93 -4.04
CA ARG A 106 -5.46 -13.42 -2.79
C ARG A 106 -5.75 -12.43 -1.66
N GLU A 107 -6.06 -12.95 -0.48
CA GLU A 107 -6.12 -12.17 0.74
C GLU A 107 -5.06 -12.69 1.72
N ILE A 108 -4.20 -11.78 2.22
CA ILE A 108 -3.16 -12.08 3.20
C ILE A 108 -3.42 -11.20 4.41
N ASN A 109 -3.48 -11.81 5.59
CA ASN A 109 -3.51 -11.08 6.86
C ASN A 109 -2.17 -11.30 7.58
N SER A 110 -1.61 -10.24 8.13
CA SER A 110 -0.31 -10.26 8.81
C SER A 110 -0.26 -9.27 9.97
N TYR A 111 0.69 -9.46 10.87
CA TYR A 111 1.22 -8.37 11.67
C TYR A 111 2.19 -7.58 10.80
N TYR A 112 2.14 -6.26 10.96
CA TYR A 112 2.93 -5.32 10.18
C TYR A 112 3.65 -4.34 11.08
N ALA A 113 4.90 -4.00 10.73
CA ALA A 113 5.70 -2.99 11.40
C ALA A 113 6.78 -2.42 10.48
N PHE A 114 7.44 -1.40 10.97
CA PHE A 114 8.69 -0.87 10.41
C PHE A 114 9.87 -1.31 11.25
N THR A 115 11.00 -1.61 10.62
CA THR A 115 12.25 -1.97 11.30
C THR A 115 13.49 -1.56 10.50
N THR A 116 14.63 -1.56 11.13
CA THR A 116 15.94 -1.43 10.47
C THR A 116 16.69 -2.75 10.55
N PHE A 117 17.63 -2.97 9.62
CA PHE A 117 18.51 -4.11 9.61
C PHE A 117 19.97 -3.66 9.81
N GLY A 118 20.69 -4.34 10.69
CA GLY A 118 22.09 -4.07 10.97
C GLY A 118 22.35 -2.67 11.51
N LYS A 119 23.30 -1.99 10.89
CA LYS A 119 23.66 -0.60 11.19
C LYS A 119 23.07 0.38 10.18
N SER A 120 22.28 -0.10 9.22
CA SER A 120 21.63 0.77 8.24
C SER A 120 20.54 1.59 8.92
N PRO A 121 20.49 2.90 8.71
CA PRO A 121 19.37 3.72 9.17
C PRO A 121 18.12 3.54 8.30
N GLN A 122 18.21 2.80 7.20
CA GLN A 122 17.11 2.59 6.28
C GLN A 122 16.01 1.78 6.95
N ILE A 123 14.81 2.31 6.94
CA ILE A 123 13.60 1.65 7.44
C ILE A 123 13.07 0.70 6.36
N HIS A 124 12.59 -0.46 6.78
CA HIS A 124 11.95 -1.47 5.95
C HIS A 124 10.64 -1.92 6.57
N GLU A 125 9.71 -2.26 5.73
CA GLU A 125 8.48 -2.92 6.14
C GLU A 125 8.75 -4.40 6.42
N ILE A 126 8.15 -4.91 7.49
CA ILE A 126 8.27 -6.32 7.88
C ILE A 126 6.89 -6.87 8.22
N ARG A 127 6.62 -8.13 7.82
CA ARG A 127 5.34 -8.79 7.95
C ARG A 127 5.48 -10.18 8.53
N GLU A 128 4.72 -10.49 9.57
CA GLU A 128 4.55 -11.84 10.09
C GLU A 128 3.19 -12.37 9.65
N LEU A 129 3.17 -13.43 8.86
CA LEU A 129 1.96 -13.98 8.27
C LEU A 129 1.03 -14.59 9.33
N LEU A 130 -0.25 -14.30 9.22
CA LEU A 130 -1.32 -14.90 10.02
C LEU A 130 -2.15 -15.88 9.19
N THR A 131 -2.71 -15.39 8.09
CA THR A 131 -3.55 -16.19 7.19
C THR A 131 -3.27 -15.85 5.73
N VAL A 132 -3.45 -16.86 4.87
CA VAL A 132 -3.46 -16.71 3.41
C VAL A 132 -4.74 -17.35 2.90
N ASP A 133 -5.57 -16.58 2.21
CA ASP A 133 -6.88 -17.02 1.70
C ASP A 133 -7.75 -17.70 2.78
N ASN A 134 -7.74 -17.16 4.01
CA ASN A 134 -8.37 -17.66 5.23
C ASN A 134 -7.75 -18.96 5.81
N GLU A 135 -6.70 -19.51 5.22
CA GLU A 135 -5.95 -20.62 5.81
C GLU A 135 -4.93 -20.08 6.82
N VAL A 136 -4.94 -20.64 8.03
CA VAL A 136 -4.05 -20.21 9.11
C VAL A 136 -2.63 -20.69 8.83
N VAL A 137 -1.70 -19.75 8.69
CA VAL A 137 -0.25 -20.02 8.55
C VAL A 137 0.40 -20.09 9.93
N VAL A 138 0.16 -19.08 10.78
CA VAL A 138 0.62 -19.04 12.17
C VAL A 138 -0.55 -18.58 13.04
N LYS A 139 -0.70 -19.19 14.22
CA LYS A 139 -1.73 -18.77 15.17
C LYS A 139 -1.44 -17.35 15.68
N ASP A 140 -2.48 -16.56 15.80
CA ASP A 140 -2.40 -15.15 16.16
C ASP A 140 -1.50 -14.87 17.39
N PHE A 141 -1.71 -15.58 18.49
CA PHE A 141 -0.90 -15.41 19.71
C PHE A 141 0.58 -15.76 19.49
N GLU A 142 0.88 -16.79 18.72
CA GLU A 142 2.24 -17.24 18.42
C GLU A 142 2.93 -16.22 17.52
N ALA A 143 2.24 -15.77 16.46
CA ALA A 143 2.72 -14.77 15.53
C ALA A 143 3.01 -13.44 16.24
N ARG A 144 2.07 -12.95 17.05
CA ARG A 144 2.26 -11.70 17.80
C ARG A 144 3.47 -11.75 18.71
N ARG A 145 3.64 -12.87 19.44
CA ARG A 145 4.78 -13.05 20.33
C ARG A 145 6.11 -13.13 19.57
N SER A 146 6.14 -13.93 18.49
CA SER A 146 7.32 -14.08 17.63
C SER A 146 7.72 -12.73 17.03
N PHE A 147 6.76 -12.02 16.46
CA PHE A 147 6.96 -10.74 15.79
C PHE A 147 7.50 -9.67 16.75
N ARG A 148 6.84 -9.48 17.91
CA ARG A 148 7.33 -8.53 18.94
C ARG A 148 8.75 -8.88 19.40
N ASN A 149 9.04 -10.16 19.65
CA ASN A 149 10.38 -10.58 20.06
C ASN A 149 11.44 -10.28 18.98
N ALA A 150 11.13 -10.53 17.71
CA ALA A 150 12.03 -10.23 16.61
C ALA A 150 12.27 -8.72 16.46
N LEU A 151 11.22 -7.88 16.57
CA LEU A 151 11.34 -6.43 16.48
C LEU A 151 12.17 -5.83 17.63
N LEU A 152 12.03 -6.36 18.84
CA LEU A 152 12.78 -5.92 20.02
C LEU A 152 14.21 -6.52 20.09
N SER A 153 14.46 -7.55 19.29
CA SER A 153 15.79 -8.19 19.24
C SER A 153 16.79 -7.33 18.47
N ARG A 154 18.05 -7.42 18.87
CA ARG A 154 19.20 -6.91 18.09
C ARG A 154 19.65 -7.90 17.02
N ASP A 155 19.06 -9.10 16.98
CA ASP A 155 19.40 -10.15 16.03
C ASP A 155 18.59 -9.99 14.74
N ASP A 156 19.26 -9.61 13.68
CA ASP A 156 18.66 -9.42 12.35
C ASP A 156 18.26 -10.74 11.68
N ASN A 157 18.79 -11.89 12.11
CA ASN A 157 18.42 -13.18 11.54
C ASN A 157 16.95 -13.49 11.78
N SER A 158 16.45 -13.18 12.98
CA SER A 158 15.03 -13.38 13.31
C SER A 158 14.12 -12.49 12.45
N LYS A 159 14.51 -11.23 12.26
CA LYS A 159 13.78 -10.29 11.39
C LYS A 159 13.83 -10.73 9.92
N GLY A 160 15.01 -11.13 9.43
CA GLY A 160 15.20 -11.60 8.06
C GLY A 160 14.40 -12.87 7.75
N LYS A 161 14.28 -13.79 8.72
CA LYS A 161 13.45 -14.98 8.59
C LYS A 161 11.97 -14.62 8.43
N ILE A 162 11.47 -13.69 9.22
CA ILE A 162 10.10 -13.19 9.13
C ILE A 162 9.86 -12.49 7.79
N ALA A 163 10.73 -11.54 7.42
CA ALA A 163 10.60 -10.79 6.17
C ALA A 163 10.56 -11.70 4.93
N GLY A 164 11.32 -12.81 4.93
CA GLY A 164 11.37 -13.75 3.81
C GLY A 164 10.13 -14.62 3.63
N GLN A 165 9.16 -14.60 4.55
CA GLN A 165 7.97 -15.45 4.46
C GLN A 165 6.85 -14.82 3.62
N PHE A 166 6.80 -13.51 3.53
CA PHE A 166 5.71 -12.79 2.87
C PHE A 166 5.76 -12.89 1.34
N GLU A 167 6.92 -12.63 0.73
CA GLU A 167 7.05 -12.57 -0.74
C GLU A 167 6.61 -13.85 -1.47
N PRO A 168 6.89 -15.08 -0.97
CA PRO A 168 6.45 -16.30 -1.63
C PRO A 168 4.93 -16.48 -1.64
N GLU A 169 4.23 -15.90 -0.66
CA GLU A 169 2.79 -16.02 -0.53
C GLU A 169 2.04 -14.94 -1.34
N ALA A 170 2.69 -13.83 -1.62
CA ALA A 170 2.10 -12.77 -2.44
C ALA A 170 2.05 -13.16 -3.93
N LEU A 171 1.03 -12.68 -4.63
CA LEU A 171 0.97 -12.79 -6.08
C LEU A 171 2.07 -11.93 -6.72
N ASN A 172 2.50 -12.29 -7.94
CA ASN A 172 3.54 -11.55 -8.65
C ASN A 172 3.19 -10.06 -8.80
N GLY A 173 4.21 -9.21 -8.65
CA GLY A 173 4.06 -7.76 -8.86
C GLY A 173 3.60 -6.99 -7.64
N VAL A 174 3.61 -7.60 -6.45
CA VAL A 174 3.32 -6.88 -5.20
C VAL A 174 4.31 -5.72 -5.01
N ALA A 175 3.78 -4.56 -4.69
CA ALA A 175 4.59 -3.42 -4.29
C ALA A 175 4.80 -3.46 -2.77
N ILE A 176 6.04 -3.38 -2.35
CA ILE A 176 6.45 -3.32 -0.94
C ILE A 176 7.07 -1.95 -0.65
N ASP A 177 7.20 -1.62 0.63
CA ASP A 177 7.81 -0.38 1.11
C ASP A 177 7.07 0.91 0.70
N LEU A 178 5.78 0.82 0.36
CA LEU A 178 4.96 2.00 0.02
C LEU A 178 4.47 2.75 1.26
N GLY A 179 4.23 2.08 2.38
CA GLY A 179 3.76 2.71 3.62
C GLY A 179 4.74 3.76 4.17
N GLN A 180 6.01 3.66 3.81
CA GLN A 180 7.07 4.62 4.16
C GLN A 180 7.32 5.71 3.10
N MET A 181 6.42 5.90 2.13
CA MET A 181 6.61 6.86 1.02
C MET A 181 6.91 8.29 1.49
N ILE A 182 6.43 8.69 2.66
CA ILE A 182 6.73 9.98 3.28
C ILE A 182 8.24 10.24 3.44
N LEU A 183 9.07 9.19 3.59
CA LEU A 183 10.52 9.30 3.73
C LEU A 183 11.20 9.85 2.46
N SER A 184 10.52 9.80 1.31
CA SER A 184 10.98 10.47 0.08
C SER A 184 11.18 11.97 0.25
N PHE A 185 10.57 12.57 1.26
CA PHE A 185 10.61 14.00 1.54
C PHE A 185 11.41 14.34 2.81
N ALA A 186 12.25 13.42 3.30
CA ALA A 186 13.23 13.70 4.34
C ALA A 186 14.25 14.75 3.88
N GLU A 187 14.97 15.37 4.82
CA GLU A 187 15.86 16.50 4.57
C GLU A 187 16.87 16.22 3.45
N ASP A 188 17.49 15.03 3.47
CA ASP A 188 18.48 14.63 2.46
C ASP A 188 17.89 14.38 1.07
N SER A 189 16.58 14.16 0.98
CA SER A 189 15.89 13.73 -0.24
C SER A 189 15.01 14.82 -0.85
N VAL A 190 14.44 15.69 -0.04
CA VAL A 190 13.43 16.70 -0.48
C VAL A 190 13.97 17.65 -1.56
N ALA A 191 15.29 17.91 -1.57
CA ALA A 191 15.95 18.75 -2.56
C ALA A 191 15.92 18.14 -3.99
N HIS A 192 15.71 16.84 -4.11
CA HIS A 192 15.61 16.15 -5.38
C HIS A 192 14.26 16.35 -6.08
N PHE A 193 13.29 16.96 -5.40
CA PHE A 193 11.94 17.18 -5.91
C PHE A 193 11.66 18.64 -6.20
N SER A 194 10.86 18.90 -7.23
CA SER A 194 10.20 20.18 -7.43
C SER A 194 8.76 20.09 -6.99
N PHE A 195 8.27 21.17 -6.43
CA PHE A 195 6.91 21.28 -5.93
C PHE A 195 6.18 22.42 -6.63
N SER A 196 4.88 22.25 -6.85
CA SER A 196 3.98 23.29 -7.33
C SER A 196 2.65 23.20 -6.61
N PHE A 197 2.08 24.34 -6.24
CA PHE A 197 0.72 24.37 -5.71
C PHE A 197 -0.27 23.98 -6.79
N GLU A 198 -1.22 23.11 -6.48
CA GLU A 198 -2.25 22.68 -7.42
C GLU A 198 -3.61 23.30 -7.04
N ARG A 199 -4.07 23.10 -5.81
CA ARG A 199 -5.37 23.56 -5.31
C ARG A 199 -5.50 23.40 -3.80
N GLU A 200 -6.59 23.94 -3.26
CA GLU A 200 -7.11 23.57 -1.95
C GLU A 200 -8.34 22.67 -2.13
N GLU A 201 -8.52 21.71 -1.25
CA GLU A 201 -9.73 20.89 -1.22
C GLU A 201 -10.09 20.47 0.21
N THR A 202 -11.31 19.97 0.39
CA THR A 202 -11.78 19.43 1.67
C THR A 202 -11.84 17.91 1.56
N ILE A 203 -11.14 17.23 2.48
CA ILE A 203 -11.16 15.76 2.62
C ILE A 203 -11.80 15.44 3.97
N GLY A 204 -12.99 14.85 3.95
CA GLY A 204 -13.76 14.64 5.18
C GLY A 204 -14.02 15.97 5.89
N SER A 205 -13.51 16.12 7.11
CA SER A 205 -13.62 17.34 7.93
C SER A 205 -12.42 18.29 7.82
N PHE A 206 -11.41 17.96 7.02
CA PHE A 206 -10.15 18.71 6.97
C PHE A 206 -10.06 19.53 5.67
N ARG A 207 -9.55 20.75 5.80
CA ARG A 207 -9.02 21.48 4.64
C ARG A 207 -7.62 20.95 4.35
N ALA A 208 -7.33 20.73 3.07
CA ALA A 208 -6.01 20.27 2.63
C ALA A 208 -5.48 21.17 1.49
N MET A 209 -4.21 21.49 1.58
CA MET A 209 -3.46 22.05 0.47
C MET A 209 -2.92 20.90 -0.38
N VAL A 210 -3.21 20.90 -1.67
CA VAL A 210 -2.72 19.91 -2.63
C VAL A 210 -1.53 20.45 -3.38
N ILE A 211 -0.41 19.76 -3.27
CA ILE A 211 0.85 20.09 -3.89
C ILE A 211 1.21 18.98 -4.88
N ARG A 212 1.54 19.34 -6.10
CA ARG A 212 2.15 18.43 -7.06
C ARG A 212 3.65 18.37 -6.82
N TYR A 213 4.22 17.17 -6.88
CA TYR A 213 5.67 16.98 -6.85
C TYR A 213 6.17 16.21 -8.06
N ILE A 214 7.43 16.46 -8.46
CA ILE A 214 8.13 15.75 -9.52
C ILE A 214 9.59 15.60 -9.08
N GLN A 215 10.08 14.35 -9.10
CA GLN A 215 11.49 14.06 -8.86
C GLN A 215 12.33 14.52 -10.06
N LYS A 216 13.35 15.30 -9.82
CA LYS A 216 14.27 15.82 -10.85
C LYS A 216 15.60 15.10 -10.88
N SER A 217 16.05 14.59 -9.75
CA SER A 217 17.35 13.94 -9.58
C SER A 217 17.35 13.06 -8.35
N GLY A 218 18.48 12.45 -8.05
CA GLY A 218 18.68 11.65 -6.83
C GLY A 218 18.31 10.19 -7.02
N PRO A 219 18.63 9.38 -5.99
CA PRO A 219 18.28 7.98 -5.97
C PRO A 219 16.76 7.82 -5.84
N GLU A 220 16.26 6.72 -6.30
CA GLU A 220 14.85 6.42 -6.16
C GLU A 220 14.51 6.06 -4.74
N SER A 221 13.37 6.58 -4.31
CA SER A 221 12.92 6.48 -2.93
C SER A 221 11.96 5.31 -2.69
N VAL A 222 11.42 4.73 -3.74
CA VAL A 222 10.48 3.61 -3.65
C VAL A 222 10.97 2.44 -4.48
N HIS A 223 11.09 1.30 -3.84
CA HIS A 223 11.46 0.06 -4.49
C HIS A 223 10.20 -0.73 -4.84
N ILE A 224 9.98 -0.94 -6.13
CA ILE A 224 8.98 -1.86 -6.63
C ILE A 224 9.70 -3.17 -6.95
N ASN A 225 9.32 -4.24 -6.26
CA ASN A 225 9.89 -5.56 -6.53
C ASN A 225 9.12 -6.23 -7.66
N ASP A 226 9.72 -6.28 -8.85
CA ASP A 226 9.22 -7.09 -9.94
C ASP A 226 10.12 -8.30 -10.14
N ARG A 227 9.73 -9.44 -9.57
CA ARG A 227 10.46 -10.72 -9.66
C ARG A 227 11.93 -10.60 -9.26
N GLY A 228 12.20 -9.90 -8.16
CA GLY A 228 13.56 -9.68 -7.65
C GLY A 228 14.37 -8.62 -8.39
N LYS A 229 13.78 -7.87 -9.33
CA LYS A 229 14.42 -6.72 -9.95
C LYS A 229 14.00 -5.45 -9.22
N LYS A 230 14.97 -4.70 -8.74
CA LYS A 230 14.73 -3.32 -8.31
C LYS A 230 14.52 -2.48 -9.54
N LEU A 231 13.38 -1.81 -9.61
CA LEU A 231 13.01 -0.99 -10.76
C LEU A 231 13.20 0.46 -10.39
N ASN A 232 13.92 1.11 -11.28
CA ASN A 232 14.38 2.47 -11.14
C ASN A 232 13.57 3.39 -12.08
N SER A 233 12.75 4.31 -11.53
CA SER A 233 12.06 5.34 -12.29
C SER A 233 11.81 6.60 -11.48
N GLN A 234 11.73 7.74 -12.17
CA GLN A 234 11.42 9.02 -11.53
C GLN A 234 9.98 9.03 -11.01
N LEU A 235 9.81 9.60 -9.83
CA LEU A 235 8.55 9.70 -9.16
C LEU A 235 7.87 11.04 -9.44
N SER A 236 6.57 11.01 -9.61
CA SER A 236 5.70 12.19 -9.59
C SER A 236 4.39 11.87 -8.88
N GLY A 237 3.69 12.90 -8.42
CA GLY A 237 2.42 12.70 -7.74
C GLY A 237 1.93 13.95 -7.05
N TRP A 238 1.09 13.73 -6.05
CA TRP A 238 0.50 14.79 -5.26
C TRP A 238 0.63 14.49 -3.77
N LEU A 239 0.70 15.56 -2.98
CA LEU A 239 0.70 15.58 -1.53
C LEU A 239 -0.54 16.33 -1.07
N TRP A 240 -1.27 15.77 -0.12
CA TRP A 240 -2.33 16.46 0.61
C TRP A 240 -1.85 16.80 2.00
N LEU A 241 -1.69 18.08 2.26
CA LEU A 241 -1.23 18.60 3.55
C LEU A 241 -2.43 19.20 4.30
N ARG A 242 -2.83 18.56 5.40
CA ARG A 242 -3.92 18.99 6.25
C ARG A 242 -3.61 20.35 6.87
N GLN A 243 -4.59 21.27 6.82
CA GLN A 243 -4.52 22.61 7.40
C GLN A 243 -5.33 22.69 8.71
N PRO A 244 -4.84 23.40 9.74
CA PRO A 244 -3.49 23.99 9.84
C PRO A 244 -2.43 22.93 10.15
N GLY A 245 -1.15 23.28 9.95
CA GLY A 245 -0.01 22.48 10.40
C GLY A 245 0.68 21.68 9.31
N ASP A 246 0.17 21.70 8.07
CA ASP A 246 0.77 21.07 6.89
C ASP A 246 1.13 19.59 7.09
N VAL A 247 0.29 18.86 7.85
CA VAL A 247 0.50 17.43 8.13
C VAL A 247 0.13 16.62 6.89
N PRO A 248 1.04 15.79 6.35
CA PRO A 248 0.73 14.90 5.24
C PRO A 248 -0.34 13.89 5.63
N ILE A 249 -1.47 13.90 4.92
CA ILE A 249 -2.56 12.93 5.14
C ILE A 249 -2.74 11.98 3.97
N ARG A 250 -2.21 12.35 2.78
CA ARG A 250 -2.20 11.50 1.59
C ARG A 250 -1.01 11.84 0.71
N ILE A 251 -0.41 10.80 0.16
CA ILE A 251 0.65 10.90 -0.85
C ILE A 251 0.28 9.96 -1.99
N THR A 252 0.27 10.47 -3.23
CA THR A 252 0.15 9.62 -4.41
C THR A 252 1.48 9.54 -5.14
N MET A 253 1.68 8.46 -5.86
CA MET A 253 2.87 8.21 -6.67
C MET A 253 2.46 7.78 -8.08
N ILE A 254 3.16 8.29 -9.06
CA ILE A 254 3.16 7.78 -10.43
C ILE A 254 4.61 7.56 -10.83
N SER A 255 4.88 6.37 -11.33
CA SER A 255 6.17 5.94 -11.87
C SER A 255 5.94 5.29 -13.22
N SER A 256 6.66 5.73 -14.26
CA SER A 256 6.51 5.20 -15.61
C SER A 256 7.87 4.83 -16.19
N ARG A 257 7.93 3.68 -16.88
CA ARG A 257 9.12 3.19 -17.56
C ARG A 257 8.72 2.38 -18.79
N THR A 258 9.69 2.15 -19.66
CA THR A 258 9.52 1.25 -20.79
C THR A 258 10.42 0.03 -20.58
N GLU A 259 9.84 -1.17 -20.61
CA GLU A 259 10.57 -2.43 -20.60
C GLU A 259 10.41 -3.12 -21.96
N LYS A 260 11.54 -3.30 -22.67
CA LYS A 260 11.52 -3.82 -24.05
C LYS A 260 10.64 -2.95 -24.94
N THR A 261 9.37 -3.38 -25.18
CA THR A 261 8.39 -2.69 -26.03
C THR A 261 7.13 -2.31 -25.27
N HIS A 262 7.05 -2.62 -23.96
CA HIS A 262 5.86 -2.39 -23.16
C HIS A 262 6.04 -1.18 -22.24
N GLY A 263 5.05 -0.31 -22.22
CA GLY A 263 4.93 0.77 -21.26
C GLY A 263 4.44 0.23 -19.91
N ILE A 264 5.22 0.40 -18.85
CA ILE A 264 4.81 0.02 -17.50
C ILE A 264 4.59 1.29 -16.70
N ARG A 265 3.44 1.37 -16.04
CA ARG A 265 3.09 2.46 -15.13
C ARG A 265 2.64 1.87 -13.80
N ASP A 266 3.30 2.31 -12.73
CA ASP A 266 2.90 2.03 -11.36
C ASP A 266 2.26 3.29 -10.78
N GLU A 267 1.11 3.14 -10.14
CA GLU A 267 0.41 4.19 -9.40
C GLU A 267 0.21 3.72 -7.97
N ALA A 268 0.46 4.60 -7.00
CA ALA A 268 0.15 4.32 -5.62
C ALA A 268 -0.53 5.51 -4.94
N GLU A 269 -1.34 5.21 -3.93
CA GLU A 269 -1.94 6.16 -3.01
C GLU A 269 -1.71 5.63 -1.59
N VAL A 270 -1.11 6.44 -0.74
CA VAL A 270 -0.87 6.13 0.67
C VAL A 270 -1.62 7.15 1.51
N ASP A 271 -2.55 6.68 2.31
CA ASP A 271 -3.23 7.49 3.32
C ASP A 271 -2.53 7.33 4.66
N TYR A 272 -2.35 8.44 5.36
CA TYR A 272 -1.75 8.50 6.69
C TYR A 272 -2.77 9.00 7.71
N ALA A 273 -2.66 8.49 8.92
CA ALA A 273 -3.42 8.94 10.07
C ALA A 273 -2.49 9.14 11.28
N GLU A 274 -2.80 10.12 12.10
CA GLU A 274 -2.14 10.27 13.41
C GLU A 274 -2.81 9.32 14.40
N ASN A 275 -2.00 8.53 15.11
CA ASN A 275 -2.49 7.73 16.23
C ASN A 275 -2.71 8.63 17.47
N PRO A 276 -3.31 8.13 18.58
CA PRO A 276 -3.51 8.91 19.80
C PRO A 276 -2.24 9.51 20.40
N ASP A 277 -1.08 8.92 20.15
CA ASP A 277 0.23 9.41 20.62
C ASP A 277 0.85 10.46 19.68
N GLY A 278 0.16 10.82 18.59
CA GLY A 278 0.60 11.79 17.59
C GLY A 278 1.61 11.24 16.59
N ALA A 279 1.84 9.93 16.54
CA ALA A 279 2.66 9.33 15.50
C ALA A 279 1.85 9.23 14.20
N LEU A 280 2.45 9.71 13.10
CA LEU A 280 1.87 9.59 11.77
C LEU A 280 2.18 8.20 11.21
N LEU A 281 1.15 7.42 10.88
CA LEU A 281 1.28 6.03 10.45
C LEU A 281 0.39 5.78 9.22
N PRO A 282 0.72 4.85 8.31
CA PRO A 282 -0.14 4.52 7.20
C PRO A 282 -1.46 3.91 7.69
N SER A 283 -2.55 4.30 7.07
CA SER A 283 -3.88 3.73 7.30
C SER A 283 -4.34 2.87 6.12
N SER A 284 -3.88 3.20 4.92
CA SER A 284 -4.10 2.39 3.73
C SER A 284 -3.04 2.65 2.67
N VAL A 285 -2.81 1.65 1.83
CA VAL A 285 -2.03 1.76 0.60
C VAL A 285 -2.81 1.10 -0.52
N LEU A 286 -2.98 1.80 -1.63
CA LEU A 286 -3.52 1.24 -2.86
C LEU A 286 -2.45 1.36 -3.94
N HIS A 287 -1.97 0.23 -4.44
CA HIS A 287 -1.03 0.18 -5.55
C HIS A 287 -1.71 -0.45 -6.78
N ARG A 288 -1.39 0.09 -7.96
CA ARG A 288 -1.86 -0.41 -9.25
C ARG A 288 -0.72 -0.42 -10.26
N ARG A 289 -0.58 -1.51 -10.96
CA ARG A 289 0.33 -1.65 -12.09
C ARG A 289 -0.44 -1.78 -13.38
N PHE A 290 -0.02 -1.00 -14.36
CA PHE A 290 -0.54 -1.05 -15.72
C PHE A 290 0.59 -1.46 -16.67
N GLU A 291 0.27 -2.34 -17.61
CA GLU A 291 1.11 -2.66 -18.77
C GLU A 291 0.33 -2.26 -20.02
N ASP A 292 0.89 -1.34 -20.84
CA ASP A 292 0.22 -0.78 -22.01
C ASP A 292 -1.22 -0.30 -21.69
N ASP A 293 -1.37 0.42 -20.57
CA ASP A 293 -2.64 0.91 -19.99
C ASP A 293 -3.65 -0.16 -19.53
N ILE A 294 -3.28 -1.44 -19.56
CA ILE A 294 -4.09 -2.53 -19.01
C ILE A 294 -3.71 -2.73 -17.53
N LEU A 295 -4.68 -2.71 -16.62
CA LEU A 295 -4.45 -3.06 -15.23
C LEU A 295 -4.05 -4.53 -15.10
N VAL A 296 -2.81 -4.76 -14.68
CA VAL A 296 -2.25 -6.13 -14.54
C VAL A 296 -2.10 -6.57 -13.09
N ALA A 297 -1.96 -5.64 -12.15
CA ALA A 297 -1.94 -5.94 -10.72
C ALA A 297 -2.55 -4.79 -9.91
N GLU A 298 -3.20 -5.14 -8.81
CA GLU A 298 -3.69 -4.21 -7.80
C GLU A 298 -3.49 -4.82 -6.41
N ASP A 299 -2.92 -4.03 -5.50
CA ASP A 299 -2.70 -4.35 -4.10
C ASP A 299 -3.42 -3.32 -3.25
N ASP A 300 -4.37 -3.75 -2.42
CA ASP A 300 -5.10 -2.91 -1.45
C ASP A 300 -4.71 -3.34 -0.03
N PHE A 301 -3.86 -2.55 0.61
CA PHE A 301 -3.44 -2.74 1.99
C PHE A 301 -4.28 -1.89 2.93
N ARG A 302 -4.70 -2.48 4.03
CA ARG A 302 -5.42 -1.82 5.13
C ARG A 302 -4.71 -2.09 6.44
N TYR A 303 -4.42 -1.04 7.18
CA TYR A 303 -3.73 -1.11 8.47
C TYR A 303 -4.70 -0.74 9.59
N THR A 304 -4.82 -1.61 10.59
CA THR A 304 -5.76 -1.42 11.70
C THR A 304 -5.11 -1.78 13.04
N GLY A 305 -5.57 -1.13 14.11
CA GLY A 305 -5.15 -1.48 15.46
C GLY A 305 -3.66 -1.20 15.73
N TRP A 306 -3.16 -0.03 15.33
CA TRP A 306 -1.81 0.39 15.68
C TRP A 306 -1.64 0.43 17.20
N GLU A 307 -0.67 -0.31 17.71
CA GLU A 307 -0.32 -0.37 19.13
C GLU A 307 1.18 -0.18 19.35
N SER A 308 1.55 0.39 20.49
CA SER A 308 2.97 0.57 20.86
C SER A 308 3.65 -0.78 21.15
N LEU A 309 4.91 -0.90 20.74
CA LEU A 309 5.79 -2.01 21.09
C LEU A 309 6.26 -1.96 22.55
N LYS A 310 6.15 -0.82 23.22
CA LYS A 310 6.57 -0.60 24.62
C LYS A 310 5.56 -1.17 25.60
#